data_d644ae365be4a9fe96aba8987401ea02
#
_entry.id   d644ae365be4a9fe96aba8987401ea02
#
_cell.length_a   1.000
_cell.length_b   1.000
_cell.length_c   1.000
_cell.angle_alpha   90.00
_cell.angle_beta   90.00
_cell.angle_gamma   90.00
#
_symmetry.space_group_name_H-M   'P 1'
#
loop_
_entity.id
_entity.type
_entity.pdbx_description
1 polymer ?
#
loop_
_entity_poly.entity_id
_entity_poly.type
_entity_poly.pdbx_seq_one_letter_code
_entity_poly.pdbx_strand_id
1 'polypeptide(L)'
;MKKQSLSIFIFFLSVLFKNLLFAQASPFTMENYPFVNKQYNKINIYGSDKKYKNLYSKMEKMLLTGQGNIKIVHFGGSHIQADMWSGQTRNLLQELMPGSSGERGFLFPFTMAKTNSPYHYQIDYTGSWTACRNAEKSKDCLLGLSGISVTTYDSISTVKIYFREGQPASYYHQRIKIFHHLTDSSFAIFPLNSGKFKEINDPKNGFTEFVFDQKKDTLEFEIRKTAQQQNYFTLFGISLENDEPGFTYTSIGVNGASVPSYNRCSLLATHLKVLKPDLILFSIGINDVHEGDFTEEKYMQNYDTLILNIRALMPDVAILFTTNTDSYYKKKFPNKKSVEASQAMVKLAEKHGAGVWDLLNVMGGVGSIKEWEKQGMAKRDLIHLTPNGYKIIGNLMYNALLKSYIQYSIGNP
;
A
#
# COMPACT_ATOMS: atom_id res chain seq x y z
N MET A 1 44.58 -22.16 -44.82
CA MET A 1 43.35 -21.35 -44.79
C MET A 1 42.28 -21.82 -43.79
N LYS A 2 42.07 -23.09 -43.48
CA LYS A 2 41.01 -23.55 -42.54
C LYS A 2 41.26 -23.25 -41.06
N LYS A 3 42.49 -23.06 -40.56
CA LYS A 3 42.78 -22.75 -39.15
C LYS A 3 42.53 -21.27 -38.77
N GLN A 4 42.70 -20.34 -39.68
CA GLN A 4 42.46 -18.91 -39.43
C GLN A 4 40.96 -18.56 -39.33
N SER A 5 40.12 -19.22 -40.15
CA SER A 5 38.67 -18.98 -40.10
C SER A 5 38.03 -19.48 -38.81
N LEU A 6 38.53 -20.57 -38.22
CA LEU A 6 38.03 -21.13 -36.95
C LEU A 6 38.40 -20.22 -35.78
N SER A 7 39.60 -19.64 -35.75
CA SER A 7 40.04 -18.72 -34.68
C SER A 7 39.25 -17.41 -34.70
N ILE A 8 38.91 -16.88 -35.88
CA ILE A 8 38.09 -15.67 -36.04
C ILE A 8 36.66 -15.97 -35.59
N PHE A 9 36.11 -17.14 -35.92
CA PHE A 9 34.76 -17.53 -35.52
C PHE A 9 34.63 -17.69 -34.00
N ILE A 10 35.62 -18.31 -33.32
CA ILE A 10 35.67 -18.45 -31.86
C ILE A 10 35.82 -17.08 -31.18
N PHE A 11 36.61 -16.16 -31.76
CA PHE A 11 36.75 -14.80 -31.23
C PHE A 11 35.45 -14.02 -31.34
N PHE A 12 34.73 -14.08 -32.47
CA PHE A 12 33.41 -13.47 -32.63
C PHE A 12 32.35 -14.07 -31.69
N LEU A 13 32.37 -15.40 -31.49
CA LEU A 13 31.48 -16.03 -30.52
C LEU A 13 31.79 -15.58 -29.09
N SER A 14 33.06 -15.45 -28.71
CA SER A 14 33.45 -14.99 -27.38
C SER A 14 33.11 -13.52 -27.11
N VAL A 15 33.16 -12.69 -28.16
CA VAL A 15 32.75 -11.27 -28.08
C VAL A 15 31.21 -11.16 -28.00
N LEU A 16 30.47 -11.98 -28.75
CA LEU A 16 29.01 -12.08 -28.65
C LEU A 16 28.54 -12.59 -27.28
N PHE A 17 29.20 -13.61 -26.72
CA PHE A 17 28.89 -14.10 -25.37
C PHE A 17 29.24 -13.08 -24.27
N LYS A 18 30.33 -12.31 -24.42
CA LYS A 18 30.65 -11.22 -23.48
C LYS A 18 29.58 -10.11 -23.50
N ASN A 19 29.02 -9.81 -24.67
CA ASN A 19 27.94 -8.79 -24.76
C ASN A 19 26.56 -9.31 -24.28
N LEU A 20 26.33 -10.64 -24.30
CA LEU A 20 25.09 -11.23 -23.73
C LEU A 20 25.11 -11.33 -22.21
N LEU A 21 26.28 -11.24 -21.55
CA LEU A 21 26.40 -11.25 -20.09
C LEU A 21 26.18 -9.87 -19.44
N PHE A 22 26.03 -8.79 -20.21
CA PHE A 22 25.86 -7.42 -19.68
C PHE A 22 24.44 -6.86 -19.74
N ALA A 23 23.44 -7.66 -20.08
CA ALA A 23 22.06 -7.21 -20.22
C ALA A 23 21.13 -7.64 -19.08
N GLN A 24 21.63 -8.04 -17.92
CA GLN A 24 20.81 -8.02 -16.73
C GLN A 24 20.82 -6.59 -16.18
N ALA A 25 19.82 -5.80 -16.55
CA ALA A 25 19.57 -4.54 -15.90
C ALA A 25 19.52 -4.78 -14.37
N SER A 26 20.32 -4.01 -13.62
CA SER A 26 20.28 -4.08 -12.16
C SER A 26 18.81 -3.89 -11.71
N PRO A 27 18.25 -4.77 -10.88
CA PRO A 27 16.90 -4.58 -10.37
C PRO A 27 16.78 -3.35 -9.47
N PHE A 28 17.90 -2.69 -9.15
CA PHE A 28 17.92 -1.48 -8.34
C PHE A 28 17.74 -0.23 -9.19
N THR A 29 16.77 0.60 -8.84
CA THR A 29 16.57 1.93 -9.42
C THR A 29 17.37 2.96 -8.62
N MET A 30 18.62 3.22 -9.00
CA MET A 30 19.53 4.08 -8.24
C MET A 30 19.91 5.34 -9.04
N GLU A 31 19.06 6.35 -9.01
CA GLU A 31 19.51 7.71 -9.34
C GLU A 31 20.31 8.32 -8.17
N ASN A 32 21.27 9.16 -8.50
CA ASN A 32 22.13 9.78 -7.49
C ASN A 32 21.59 11.15 -7.12
N TYR A 33 20.91 11.23 -5.98
CA TYR A 33 20.46 12.50 -5.40
C TYR A 33 21.38 12.86 -4.24
N PRO A 34 22.16 13.99 -4.33
CA PRO A 34 23.11 14.38 -3.29
C PRO A 34 22.46 14.64 -1.92
N PHE A 35 21.16 14.99 -1.92
CA PHE A 35 20.41 15.28 -0.70
C PHE A 35 19.79 14.02 -0.06
N VAL A 36 19.94 12.84 -0.68
CA VAL A 36 19.45 11.56 -0.15
C VAL A 36 20.61 10.83 0.54
N ASN A 37 20.42 10.48 1.79
CA ASN A 37 21.40 9.73 2.57
C ASN A 37 21.27 8.23 2.37
N LYS A 38 21.87 7.71 1.31
CA LYS A 38 21.74 6.31 0.85
C LYS A 38 22.23 5.27 1.86
N GLN A 39 23.13 5.63 2.78
CA GLN A 39 23.64 4.70 3.79
C GLN A 39 22.54 4.22 4.76
N TYR A 40 21.52 5.06 4.99
CA TYR A 40 20.34 4.70 5.79
C TYR A 40 19.27 3.93 5.01
N ASN A 41 19.40 3.80 3.67
CA ASN A 41 18.40 3.13 2.86
C ASN A 41 18.48 1.61 2.96
N LYS A 42 18.10 1.11 4.13
CA LYS A 42 18.02 -0.31 4.49
C LYS A 42 16.91 -0.54 5.52
N ILE A 43 16.40 -1.76 5.58
CA ILE A 43 15.46 -2.19 6.62
C ILE A 43 16.28 -2.84 7.74
N ASN A 44 16.15 -2.34 8.96
CA ASN A 44 16.68 -2.97 10.15
C ASN A 44 15.58 -3.79 10.81
N ILE A 45 15.79 -5.09 10.99
CA ILE A 45 14.84 -6.00 11.65
C ILE A 45 15.25 -6.10 13.11
N TYR A 46 14.30 -5.91 14.02
CA TYR A 46 14.50 -5.93 15.47
C TYR A 46 13.73 -7.10 16.10
N GLY A 47 14.24 -7.61 17.21
CA GLY A 47 13.66 -8.77 17.90
C GLY A 47 13.76 -10.04 17.06
N SER A 48 12.69 -10.85 17.04
CA SER A 48 12.67 -12.10 16.28
C SER A 48 12.42 -11.84 14.77
N ASP A 49 13.31 -12.34 13.94
CA ASP A 49 13.24 -12.25 12.48
C ASP A 49 12.38 -13.34 11.83
N LYS A 50 11.79 -14.26 12.60
CA LYS A 50 11.02 -15.42 12.11
C LYS A 50 9.96 -15.03 11.09
N LYS A 51 9.23 -13.93 11.34
CA LYS A 51 8.16 -13.47 10.42
C LYS A 51 8.70 -12.97 9.09
N TYR A 52 9.87 -12.33 9.13
CA TYR A 52 10.57 -11.90 7.92
C TYR A 52 11.16 -13.07 7.15
N LYS A 53 11.71 -14.07 7.83
CA LYS A 53 12.15 -15.33 7.20
C LYS A 53 11.00 -16.01 6.46
N ASN A 54 9.82 -16.09 7.08
CA ASN A 54 8.63 -16.65 6.41
C ASN A 54 8.22 -15.84 5.17
N LEU A 55 8.21 -14.50 5.28
CA LEU A 55 7.92 -13.60 4.16
C LEU A 55 8.91 -13.80 3.00
N TYR A 56 10.21 -13.80 3.31
CA TYR A 56 11.25 -13.92 2.29
C TYR A 56 11.32 -15.31 1.66
N SER A 57 11.10 -16.38 2.44
CA SER A 57 10.99 -17.74 1.89
C SER A 57 9.80 -17.86 0.92
N LYS A 58 8.65 -17.24 1.27
CA LYS A 58 7.50 -17.19 0.37
C LYS A 58 7.80 -16.37 -0.90
N MET A 59 8.49 -15.24 -0.76
CA MET A 59 8.93 -14.40 -1.88
C MET A 59 9.91 -15.14 -2.79
N GLU A 60 10.90 -15.82 -2.22
CA GLU A 60 11.87 -16.65 -2.96
C GLU A 60 11.17 -17.74 -3.75
N LYS A 61 10.27 -18.50 -3.10
CA LYS A 61 9.47 -19.52 -3.79
C LYS A 61 8.70 -18.91 -4.97
N MET A 62 8.04 -17.77 -4.78
CA MET A 62 7.30 -17.09 -5.84
C MET A 62 8.22 -16.69 -7.01
N LEU A 63 9.36 -16.08 -6.72
CA LEU A 63 10.31 -15.63 -7.75
C LEU A 63 10.96 -16.79 -8.52
N LEU A 64 11.23 -17.93 -7.84
CA LEU A 64 11.85 -19.11 -8.47
C LEU A 64 10.85 -19.95 -9.28
N THR A 65 9.61 -20.07 -8.81
CA THR A 65 8.60 -20.95 -9.43
C THR A 65 7.62 -20.24 -10.35
N GLY A 66 7.54 -18.92 -10.28
CA GLY A 66 6.51 -18.15 -10.97
C GLY A 66 5.10 -18.38 -10.42
N GLN A 67 4.97 -18.90 -9.18
CA GLN A 67 3.68 -19.23 -8.58
C GLN A 67 3.51 -18.59 -7.20
N GLY A 68 2.28 -18.23 -6.86
CA GLY A 68 1.94 -17.62 -5.58
C GLY A 68 1.94 -16.09 -5.63
N ASN A 69 1.57 -15.48 -4.53
CA ASN A 69 1.37 -14.04 -4.43
C ASN A 69 1.92 -13.53 -3.08
N ILE A 70 2.59 -12.40 -3.09
CA ILE A 70 3.02 -11.66 -1.90
C ILE A 70 2.09 -10.46 -1.73
N LYS A 71 1.36 -10.43 -0.61
CA LYS A 71 0.37 -9.39 -0.32
C LYS A 71 0.91 -8.39 0.69
N ILE A 72 1.02 -7.14 0.27
CA ILE A 72 1.53 -6.02 1.07
C ILE A 72 0.40 -5.02 1.29
N VAL A 73 0.19 -4.59 2.54
CA VAL A 73 -0.76 -3.54 2.88
C VAL A 73 -0.02 -2.39 3.56
N HIS A 74 -0.11 -1.20 2.97
CA HIS A 74 0.61 0.00 3.39
C HIS A 74 -0.37 1.04 3.94
N PHE A 75 -0.32 1.26 5.25
CA PHE A 75 -1.11 2.28 5.94
C PHE A 75 -0.37 3.61 6.05
N GLY A 76 -1.10 4.71 5.89
CA GLY A 76 -0.54 6.06 6.06
C GLY A 76 -1.59 7.17 6.14
N GLY A 77 -1.10 8.39 6.11
CA GLY A 77 -1.91 9.60 6.02
C GLY A 77 -2.01 10.11 4.57
N SER A 78 -1.93 11.44 4.40
CA SER A 78 -1.96 12.10 3.08
C SER A 78 -0.84 11.68 2.14
N HIS A 79 0.33 11.29 2.67
CA HIS A 79 1.44 10.80 1.86
C HIS A 79 1.14 9.49 1.13
N ILE A 80 0.20 8.68 1.66
CA ILE A 80 -0.20 7.39 1.08
C ILE A 80 -1.53 7.49 0.32
N GLN A 81 -2.45 8.37 0.74
CA GLN A 81 -3.77 8.48 0.09
C GLN A 81 -3.67 8.75 -1.42
N ALA A 82 -2.74 9.61 -1.85
CA ALA A 82 -2.55 9.93 -3.26
C ALA A 82 -1.95 8.78 -4.11
N ASP A 83 -1.46 7.72 -3.46
CA ASP A 83 -0.84 6.53 -4.04
C ASP A 83 0.33 6.83 -5.00
N MET A 84 1.03 7.95 -4.80
CA MET A 84 2.19 8.29 -5.62
C MET A 84 3.43 7.50 -5.19
N TRP A 85 3.75 7.53 -3.90
CA TRP A 85 4.84 6.76 -3.30
C TRP A 85 4.55 5.26 -3.38
N SER A 86 3.43 4.83 -2.79
CA SER A 86 3.02 3.43 -2.75
C SER A 86 2.80 2.86 -4.15
N GLY A 87 2.24 3.64 -5.08
CA GLY A 87 2.08 3.27 -6.48
C GLY A 87 3.40 3.03 -7.19
N GLN A 88 4.40 3.90 -6.98
CA GLN A 88 5.76 3.70 -7.54
C GLN A 88 6.40 2.42 -6.98
N THR A 89 6.29 2.19 -5.67
CA THR A 89 6.81 0.96 -5.04
C THR A 89 6.11 -0.29 -5.60
N ARG A 90 4.78 -0.23 -5.75
CA ARG A 90 3.98 -1.32 -6.34
C ARG A 90 4.42 -1.65 -7.76
N ASN A 91 4.54 -0.65 -8.62
CA ASN A 91 4.93 -0.84 -10.01
C ASN A 91 6.28 -1.56 -10.11
N LEU A 92 7.29 -1.09 -9.37
CA LEU A 92 8.62 -1.71 -9.37
C LEU A 92 8.63 -3.14 -8.82
N LEU A 93 7.82 -3.44 -7.79
CA LEU A 93 7.69 -4.81 -7.28
C LEU A 93 6.99 -5.72 -8.29
N GLN A 94 5.96 -5.24 -8.99
CA GLN A 94 5.27 -6.01 -10.02
C GLN A 94 6.13 -6.27 -11.24
N GLU A 95 7.04 -5.36 -11.60
CA GLU A 95 8.02 -5.54 -12.68
C GLU A 95 9.08 -6.62 -12.39
N LEU A 96 9.24 -7.07 -11.13
CA LEU A 96 10.13 -8.19 -10.80
C LEU A 96 9.69 -9.53 -11.39
N MET A 97 8.42 -9.63 -11.81
CA MET A 97 7.85 -10.83 -12.44
C MET A 97 7.30 -10.51 -13.82
N PRO A 98 8.17 -10.48 -14.87
CA PRO A 98 7.73 -10.22 -16.24
C PRO A 98 6.65 -11.21 -16.70
N GLY A 99 5.58 -10.69 -17.29
CA GLY A 99 4.45 -11.50 -17.76
C GLY A 99 3.37 -11.79 -16.72
N SER A 100 3.56 -11.32 -15.48
CA SER A 100 2.53 -11.37 -14.44
C SER A 100 2.41 -10.00 -13.78
N SER A 101 1.21 -9.44 -13.77
CA SER A 101 0.97 -8.12 -13.18
C SER A 101 0.64 -8.17 -11.67
N GLY A 102 0.45 -9.38 -11.12
CA GLY A 102 -0.13 -9.51 -9.80
C GLY A 102 -1.57 -8.97 -9.76
N GLU A 103 -2.05 -8.65 -8.58
CA GLU A 103 -3.40 -8.11 -8.37
C GLU A 103 -3.35 -6.62 -8.04
N ARG A 104 -4.42 -5.87 -8.37
CA ARG A 104 -4.57 -4.50 -7.88
C ARG A 104 -4.76 -4.47 -6.36
N GLY A 105 -5.49 -5.45 -5.82
CA GLY A 105 -5.85 -5.52 -4.42
C GLY A 105 -6.93 -4.48 -4.03
N PHE A 106 -6.93 -4.10 -2.76
CA PHE A 106 -7.95 -3.24 -2.18
C PHE A 106 -7.78 -1.78 -2.61
N LEU A 107 -8.91 -1.11 -2.86
CA LEU A 107 -9.02 0.32 -3.16
C LEU A 107 -10.29 0.91 -2.54
N PHE A 108 -10.34 2.25 -2.47
CA PHE A 108 -11.51 2.99 -2.01
C PHE A 108 -11.91 4.06 -3.05
N PRO A 109 -13.21 4.28 -3.30
CA PRO A 109 -13.71 5.31 -4.21
C PRO A 109 -13.70 6.71 -3.56
N PHE A 110 -12.53 7.33 -3.45
CA PHE A 110 -12.30 8.56 -2.69
C PHE A 110 -13.15 9.76 -3.14
N THR A 111 -13.53 9.87 -4.42
CA THR A 111 -14.41 10.96 -4.91
C THR A 111 -15.76 10.95 -4.23
N MET A 112 -16.30 9.77 -3.88
CA MET A 112 -17.56 9.63 -3.14
C MET A 112 -17.46 10.22 -1.72
N ALA A 113 -16.24 10.24 -1.16
CA ALA A 113 -15.96 10.88 0.14
C ALA A 113 -15.48 12.34 0.01
N LYS A 114 -15.61 12.95 -1.19
CA LYS A 114 -15.20 14.33 -1.49
C LYS A 114 -13.75 14.63 -1.07
N THR A 115 -12.84 13.69 -1.32
CA THR A 115 -11.42 13.82 -1.05
C THR A 115 -10.60 13.41 -2.28
N ASN A 116 -9.29 13.72 -2.31
CA ASN A 116 -8.45 13.43 -3.46
C ASN A 116 -8.28 11.94 -3.70
N SER A 117 -8.45 11.53 -4.94
CA SER A 117 -8.21 10.15 -5.42
C SER A 117 -6.80 9.96 -5.93
N PRO A 118 -6.27 8.72 -5.88
CA PRO A 118 -5.12 8.32 -6.68
C PRO A 118 -5.33 8.62 -8.16
N TYR A 119 -4.23 8.97 -8.85
CA TYR A 119 -4.33 9.35 -10.26
C TYR A 119 -4.68 8.17 -11.18
N HIS A 120 -4.27 6.96 -10.86
CA HIS A 120 -4.30 5.82 -11.77
C HIS A 120 -5.69 5.19 -11.99
N TYR A 121 -6.71 5.53 -11.18
CA TYR A 121 -8.09 5.12 -11.42
C TYR A 121 -9.09 6.27 -11.30
N GLN A 122 -10.23 6.09 -11.93
CA GLN A 122 -11.35 7.03 -11.91
C GLN A 122 -12.60 6.35 -11.40
N ILE A 123 -13.51 7.18 -10.89
CA ILE A 123 -14.74 6.72 -10.25
C ILE A 123 -15.87 7.61 -10.74
N ASP A 124 -16.85 6.98 -11.38
CA ASP A 124 -18.14 7.60 -11.69
C ASP A 124 -19.19 6.98 -10.76
N TYR A 125 -20.10 7.78 -10.27
CA TYR A 125 -21.15 7.31 -9.38
C TYR A 125 -22.40 8.18 -9.50
N THR A 126 -23.56 7.60 -9.15
CA THR A 126 -24.84 8.30 -9.03
C THR A 126 -25.34 8.25 -7.59
N GLY A 127 -26.35 9.05 -7.31
CA GLY A 127 -26.95 9.14 -5.99
C GLY A 127 -26.21 10.04 -5.00
N SER A 128 -26.80 10.20 -3.83
CA SER A 128 -26.30 11.04 -2.75
C SER A 128 -25.56 10.19 -1.72
N TRP A 129 -24.32 10.58 -1.42
CA TRP A 129 -23.45 9.83 -0.51
C TRP A 129 -22.95 10.70 0.62
N THR A 130 -23.08 10.20 1.85
CA THR A 130 -22.55 10.81 3.05
C THR A 130 -21.28 10.10 3.47
N ALA A 131 -20.19 10.84 3.63
CA ALA A 131 -18.89 10.30 4.01
C ALA A 131 -18.60 10.46 5.50
N CYS A 132 -17.87 9.46 6.04
CA CYS A 132 -17.21 9.55 7.32
C CYS A 132 -15.75 9.10 7.18
N ARG A 133 -14.83 9.84 7.80
CA ARG A 133 -13.38 9.55 7.76
C ARG A 133 -12.83 9.37 9.17
N ASN A 134 -11.88 8.48 9.33
CA ASN A 134 -11.26 8.20 10.63
C ASN A 134 -10.51 9.40 11.23
N ALA A 135 -10.11 10.38 10.42
CA ALA A 135 -9.50 11.63 10.87
C ALA A 135 -10.53 12.63 11.45
N GLU A 136 -11.84 12.43 11.22
CA GLU A 136 -12.91 13.31 11.71
C GLU A 136 -13.35 12.88 13.12
N LYS A 137 -12.65 13.39 14.15
CA LYS A 137 -12.81 12.96 15.56
C LYS A 137 -14.26 13.18 16.10
N SER A 138 -15.00 14.14 15.54
CA SER A 138 -16.37 14.50 15.97
C SER A 138 -17.47 13.60 15.41
N LYS A 139 -17.16 12.76 14.42
CA LYS A 139 -18.14 11.84 13.81
C LYS A 139 -17.99 10.45 14.42
N ASP A 140 -19.09 9.90 14.90
CA ASP A 140 -19.21 8.49 15.27
C ASP A 140 -19.84 7.72 14.11
N CYS A 141 -19.09 6.79 13.53
CA CYS A 141 -19.52 6.02 12.39
C CYS A 141 -18.75 4.70 12.29
N LEU A 142 -19.36 3.70 11.69
CA LEU A 142 -18.72 2.43 11.41
C LEU A 142 -17.65 2.60 10.35
N LEU A 143 -16.41 2.22 10.66
CA LEU A 143 -15.26 2.34 9.79
C LEU A 143 -14.58 1.00 9.57
N GLY A 144 -14.27 0.71 8.31
CA GLY A 144 -13.55 -0.47 7.88
C GLY A 144 -12.07 -0.20 7.61
N LEU A 145 -11.48 -1.08 6.81
CA LEU A 145 -10.05 -1.09 6.47
C LEU A 145 -9.55 0.21 5.85
N SER A 146 -10.34 0.81 4.97
CA SER A 146 -9.95 2.07 4.29
C SER A 146 -9.81 3.27 5.24
N GLY A 147 -10.36 3.19 6.46
CA GLY A 147 -10.50 4.34 7.34
C GLY A 147 -11.54 5.35 6.88
N ILE A 148 -12.31 5.02 5.84
CA ILE A 148 -13.38 5.83 5.28
C ILE A 148 -14.60 4.95 5.06
N SER A 149 -15.79 5.49 5.27
CA SER A 149 -17.06 4.90 4.82
C SER A 149 -17.89 5.92 4.06
N VAL A 150 -18.67 5.45 3.09
CA VAL A 150 -19.67 6.25 2.39
C VAL A 150 -21.02 5.54 2.44
N THR A 151 -22.06 6.27 2.80
CA THR A 151 -23.41 5.74 3.00
C THR A 151 -24.40 6.44 2.08
N THR A 152 -25.25 5.67 1.41
CA THR A 152 -26.39 6.16 0.64
C THR A 152 -27.71 5.63 1.23
N TYR A 153 -28.74 6.45 1.12
CA TYR A 153 -30.13 6.09 1.41
C TYR A 153 -30.99 6.13 0.13
N ASP A 154 -30.39 6.44 -1.00
CA ASP A 154 -31.08 6.46 -2.29
C ASP A 154 -31.40 5.01 -2.70
N SER A 155 -32.64 4.77 -3.09
CA SER A 155 -33.12 3.42 -3.43
C SER A 155 -32.42 2.77 -4.62
N ILE A 156 -31.75 3.58 -5.45
CA ILE A 156 -30.89 3.16 -6.57
C ILE A 156 -29.67 4.08 -6.63
N SER A 157 -28.49 3.48 -6.74
CA SER A 157 -27.21 4.18 -6.95
C SER A 157 -26.30 3.30 -7.78
N THR A 158 -25.39 3.90 -8.55
CA THR A 158 -24.38 3.17 -9.33
C THR A 158 -22.97 3.59 -8.95
N VAL A 159 -22.03 2.67 -9.07
CA VAL A 159 -20.60 2.94 -8.89
C VAL A 159 -19.86 2.27 -10.03
N LYS A 160 -18.99 3.04 -10.72
CA LYS A 160 -18.12 2.55 -11.77
C LYS A 160 -16.69 2.93 -11.46
N ILE A 161 -15.77 1.96 -11.55
CA ILE A 161 -14.34 2.13 -11.32
C ILE A 161 -13.61 1.62 -12.55
N TYR A 162 -12.73 2.44 -13.10
CA TYR A 162 -11.92 2.10 -14.26
C TYR A 162 -10.53 2.71 -14.15
N PHE A 163 -9.54 2.04 -14.77
CA PHE A 163 -8.16 2.47 -14.73
C PHE A 163 -7.83 3.38 -15.92
N ARG A 164 -6.94 4.35 -15.70
CA ARG A 164 -6.46 5.23 -16.77
C ARG A 164 -5.56 4.46 -17.72
N GLU A 165 -5.59 4.79 -18.99
CA GLU A 165 -4.66 4.26 -19.98
C GLU A 165 -3.21 4.61 -19.64
N GLY A 166 -2.26 3.79 -20.11
CA GLY A 166 -0.83 4.00 -19.89
C GLY A 166 -0.33 3.68 -18.48
N GLN A 167 -1.14 3.02 -17.63
CA GLN A 167 -0.65 2.48 -16.39
C GLN A 167 0.22 1.23 -16.64
N PRO A 168 1.28 1.00 -15.84
CA PRO A 168 2.22 -0.10 -16.06
C PRO A 168 1.58 -1.49 -16.05
N ALA A 169 0.48 -1.67 -15.31
CA ALA A 169 -0.28 -2.91 -15.25
C ALA A 169 -1.74 -2.68 -15.62
N SER A 170 -2.26 -3.47 -16.55
CA SER A 170 -3.69 -3.59 -16.75
C SER A 170 -4.26 -4.43 -15.60
N TYR A 171 -4.96 -3.78 -14.68
CA TYR A 171 -5.51 -4.45 -13.50
C TYR A 171 -6.80 -5.22 -13.85
N TYR A 172 -6.66 -6.24 -14.69
CA TYR A 172 -7.75 -7.19 -14.92
C TYR A 172 -8.08 -7.92 -13.62
N HIS A 173 -9.37 -8.09 -13.38
CA HIS A 173 -9.87 -8.82 -12.23
C HIS A 173 -10.91 -9.85 -12.66
N GLN A 174 -10.95 -10.96 -11.95
CA GLN A 174 -11.93 -12.02 -12.13
C GLN A 174 -12.77 -12.21 -10.87
N ARG A 175 -12.29 -11.70 -9.73
CA ARG A 175 -13.01 -11.65 -8.47
C ARG A 175 -13.00 -10.22 -7.93
N ILE A 176 -14.14 -9.83 -7.35
CA ILE A 176 -14.24 -8.61 -6.59
C ILE A 176 -14.85 -8.92 -5.22
N LYS A 177 -14.30 -8.29 -4.17
CA LYS A 177 -14.93 -8.27 -2.86
C LYS A 177 -15.34 -6.84 -2.54
N ILE A 178 -16.64 -6.63 -2.37
CA ILE A 178 -17.20 -5.35 -1.97
C ILE A 178 -17.40 -5.40 -0.46
N PHE A 179 -16.57 -4.67 0.28
CA PHE A 179 -16.67 -4.54 1.74
C PHE A 179 -17.74 -3.52 2.08
N HIS A 180 -18.79 -3.96 2.73
CA HIS A 180 -19.94 -3.11 3.06
C HIS A 180 -20.59 -3.56 4.39
N HIS A 181 -21.44 -2.73 4.92
CA HIS A 181 -22.21 -3.10 6.13
C HIS A 181 -23.31 -4.11 5.71
N LEU A 182 -22.95 -5.38 5.68
CA LEU A 182 -23.80 -6.47 5.21
C LEU A 182 -24.74 -6.93 6.34
N THR A 183 -25.99 -6.48 6.28
CA THR A 183 -27.09 -6.81 7.19
C THR A 183 -28.38 -6.94 6.39
N ASP A 184 -29.46 -7.42 7.02
CA ASP A 184 -30.79 -7.51 6.40
C ASP A 184 -31.36 -6.13 6.00
N SER A 185 -30.83 -5.05 6.59
CA SER A 185 -31.21 -3.67 6.26
C SER A 185 -30.40 -3.07 5.12
N SER A 186 -29.37 -3.76 4.61
CA SER A 186 -28.51 -3.25 3.54
C SER A 186 -29.14 -3.48 2.17
N PHE A 187 -28.98 -2.51 1.26
CA PHE A 187 -29.38 -2.68 -0.14
C PHE A 187 -28.57 -3.78 -0.82
N ALA A 188 -29.14 -4.41 -1.83
CA ALA A 188 -28.50 -5.45 -2.65
C ALA A 188 -27.56 -4.84 -3.69
N ILE A 189 -26.56 -5.62 -4.11
CA ILE A 189 -25.55 -5.24 -5.10
C ILE A 189 -25.76 -6.06 -6.36
N PHE A 190 -25.73 -5.41 -7.52
CA PHE A 190 -25.88 -6.03 -8.84
C PHE A 190 -24.71 -5.62 -9.74
N PRO A 191 -23.75 -6.51 -10.04
CA PRO A 191 -22.74 -6.24 -11.05
C PRO A 191 -23.38 -5.97 -12.41
N LEU A 192 -22.98 -4.88 -13.07
CA LEU A 192 -23.46 -4.49 -14.39
C LEU A 192 -22.46 -4.92 -15.46
N ASN A 193 -22.98 -5.21 -16.68
CA ASN A 193 -22.15 -5.59 -17.84
C ASN A 193 -21.14 -6.72 -17.56
N SER A 194 -21.48 -7.63 -16.62
CA SER A 194 -20.53 -8.55 -16.01
C SER A 194 -20.55 -9.98 -16.60
N GLY A 195 -21.57 -10.33 -17.44
CA GLY A 195 -21.77 -11.70 -17.90
C GLY A 195 -22.26 -12.61 -16.75
N LYS A 196 -21.84 -13.88 -16.77
CA LYS A 196 -22.17 -14.82 -15.70
C LYS A 196 -21.24 -14.62 -14.51
N PHE A 197 -21.76 -14.73 -13.31
CA PHE A 197 -20.99 -14.66 -12.07
C PHE A 197 -21.59 -15.55 -10.98
N LYS A 198 -20.76 -15.88 -9.98
CA LYS A 198 -21.18 -16.48 -8.71
C LYS A 198 -21.10 -15.40 -7.64
N GLU A 199 -22.16 -15.30 -6.83
CA GLU A 199 -22.19 -14.42 -5.65
C GLU A 199 -21.95 -15.23 -4.38
N ILE A 200 -21.16 -14.68 -3.45
CA ILE A 200 -20.86 -15.25 -2.14
C ILE A 200 -20.96 -14.13 -1.11
N ASN A 201 -21.86 -14.27 -0.16
CA ASN A 201 -22.04 -13.33 0.94
C ASN A 201 -21.31 -13.83 2.19
N ASP A 202 -20.47 -12.97 2.80
CA ASP A 202 -19.78 -13.24 4.07
C ASP A 202 -20.14 -12.18 5.11
N PRO A 203 -21.29 -12.29 5.80
CA PRO A 203 -21.72 -11.31 6.79
C PRO A 203 -20.79 -11.25 8.01
N LYS A 204 -20.08 -12.34 8.32
CA LYS A 204 -19.12 -12.38 9.43
C LYS A 204 -17.94 -11.45 9.19
N ASN A 205 -17.45 -11.35 7.95
CA ASN A 205 -16.33 -10.52 7.57
C ASN A 205 -16.76 -9.25 6.81
N GLY A 206 -18.07 -9.03 6.60
CA GLY A 206 -18.65 -7.80 6.08
C GLY A 206 -18.35 -7.54 4.60
N PHE A 207 -18.47 -8.56 3.74
CA PHE A 207 -18.32 -8.38 2.29
C PHE A 207 -19.22 -9.29 1.46
N THR A 208 -19.48 -8.86 0.23
CA THR A 208 -20.03 -9.70 -0.84
C THR A 208 -18.95 -9.90 -1.90
N GLU A 209 -18.70 -11.16 -2.30
CA GLU A 209 -17.77 -11.52 -3.36
C GLU A 209 -18.51 -11.91 -4.62
N PHE A 210 -18.08 -11.36 -5.75
CA PHE A 210 -18.51 -11.78 -7.09
C PHE A 210 -17.33 -12.40 -7.83
N VAL A 211 -17.54 -13.62 -8.34
CA VAL A 211 -16.57 -14.37 -9.15
C VAL A 211 -17.11 -14.44 -10.57
N PHE A 212 -16.43 -13.79 -11.50
CA PHE A 212 -16.83 -13.71 -12.91
C PHE A 212 -16.26 -14.88 -13.71
N ASP A 213 -16.96 -15.28 -14.78
CA ASP A 213 -16.49 -16.28 -15.76
C ASP A 213 -15.37 -15.76 -16.66
N GLN A 214 -15.23 -14.42 -16.79
CA GLN A 214 -14.22 -13.75 -17.60
C GLN A 214 -13.54 -12.61 -16.83
N LYS A 215 -12.26 -12.36 -17.17
CA LYS A 215 -11.54 -11.20 -16.65
C LYS A 215 -12.17 -9.89 -17.13
N LYS A 216 -12.21 -8.89 -16.24
CA LYS A 216 -12.72 -7.54 -16.46
C LYS A 216 -11.63 -6.51 -16.18
N ASP A 217 -11.66 -5.39 -16.88
CA ASP A 217 -10.80 -4.22 -16.67
C ASP A 217 -11.54 -3.05 -16.02
N THR A 218 -12.85 -3.13 -16.01
CA THR A 218 -13.76 -2.13 -15.47
C THR A 218 -14.72 -2.80 -14.50
N LEU A 219 -14.90 -2.21 -13.32
CA LEU A 219 -15.91 -2.62 -12.36
C LEU A 219 -17.07 -1.63 -12.43
N GLU A 220 -18.28 -2.15 -12.66
CA GLU A 220 -19.51 -1.37 -12.60
C GLU A 220 -20.58 -2.17 -11.85
N PHE A 221 -21.23 -1.57 -10.88
CA PHE A 221 -22.31 -2.20 -10.12
C PHE A 221 -23.37 -1.20 -9.70
N GLU A 222 -24.58 -1.71 -9.60
CA GLU A 222 -25.73 -0.99 -9.06
C GLU A 222 -26.01 -1.44 -7.63
N ILE A 223 -26.38 -0.52 -6.80
CA ILE A 223 -26.87 -0.73 -5.44
C ILE A 223 -28.35 -0.40 -5.47
N ARG A 224 -29.19 -1.37 -5.07
CA ARG A 224 -30.64 -1.22 -5.18
C ARG A 224 -31.35 -1.74 -3.94
N LYS A 225 -32.36 -0.99 -3.50
CA LYS A 225 -33.35 -1.45 -2.53
C LYS A 225 -34.24 -2.50 -3.19
N THR A 226 -34.26 -3.72 -2.68
CA THR A 226 -35.05 -4.84 -3.20
C THR A 226 -36.13 -5.34 -2.24
N ALA A 227 -36.09 -4.89 -0.98
CA ALA A 227 -37.03 -5.29 0.07
C ALA A 227 -37.37 -4.12 1.00
N GLN A 228 -38.54 -4.17 1.60
CA GLN A 228 -39.06 -3.07 2.43
C GLN A 228 -38.20 -2.78 3.67
N GLN A 229 -37.61 -3.80 4.29
CA GLN A 229 -36.74 -3.68 5.48
C GLN A 229 -35.37 -3.07 5.17
N GLN A 230 -34.97 -3.00 3.91
CA GLN A 230 -33.70 -2.39 3.53
C GLN A 230 -33.80 -0.86 3.57
N ASN A 231 -32.80 -0.20 4.19
CA ASN A 231 -32.88 1.23 4.46
C ASN A 231 -31.65 2.02 3.99
N TYR A 232 -30.51 1.37 3.75
CA TYR A 232 -29.27 2.05 3.40
C TYR A 232 -28.25 1.07 2.77
N PHE A 233 -27.17 1.67 2.26
CA PHE A 233 -25.95 0.92 1.90
C PHE A 233 -24.73 1.71 2.38
N THR A 234 -23.81 1.03 3.09
CA THR A 234 -22.54 1.62 3.53
C THR A 234 -21.37 0.86 2.95
N LEU A 235 -20.57 1.51 2.13
CA LEU A 235 -19.38 0.97 1.49
C LEU A 235 -18.13 1.30 2.30
N PHE A 236 -17.25 0.28 2.50
CA PHE A 236 -15.94 0.42 3.17
C PHE A 236 -14.76 0.28 2.21
N GLY A 237 -14.96 -0.25 1.02
CA GLY A 237 -13.94 -0.43 -0.01
C GLY A 237 -14.17 -1.66 -0.86
N ILE A 238 -13.26 -1.88 -1.81
CA ILE A 238 -13.39 -2.92 -2.82
C ILE A 238 -12.02 -3.57 -3.05
N SER A 239 -11.95 -4.91 -3.11
CA SER A 239 -10.74 -5.64 -3.53
C SER A 239 -10.93 -6.19 -4.93
N LEU A 240 -9.96 -5.97 -5.81
CA LEU A 240 -9.91 -6.50 -7.17
C LEU A 240 -8.84 -7.60 -7.24
N GLU A 241 -9.25 -8.81 -7.56
CA GLU A 241 -8.42 -10.01 -7.49
C GLU A 241 -8.50 -10.82 -8.80
N ASN A 242 -7.40 -11.49 -9.18
CA ASN A 242 -7.33 -12.27 -10.42
C ASN A 242 -6.55 -13.57 -10.31
N ASP A 243 -6.03 -13.92 -9.13
CA ASP A 243 -5.18 -15.09 -8.86
C ASP A 243 -3.86 -15.14 -9.66
N GLU A 244 -3.45 -14.06 -10.30
CA GLU A 244 -2.15 -14.03 -10.97
C GLU A 244 -1.01 -14.01 -9.94
N PRO A 245 0.08 -14.73 -10.21
CA PRO A 245 1.25 -14.69 -9.34
C PRO A 245 1.87 -13.29 -9.31
N GLY A 246 2.62 -12.97 -8.26
CA GLY A 246 3.32 -11.70 -8.15
C GLY A 246 3.00 -10.91 -6.90
N PHE A 247 3.16 -9.60 -6.97
CA PHE A 247 2.96 -8.71 -5.84
C PHE A 247 1.61 -8.02 -5.90
N THR A 248 0.83 -8.15 -4.82
CA THR A 248 -0.33 -7.29 -4.55
C THR A 248 0.08 -6.24 -3.53
N TYR A 249 0.07 -4.97 -3.92
CA TYR A 249 0.44 -3.87 -3.03
C TYR A 249 -0.74 -2.90 -2.87
N THR A 250 -1.37 -2.97 -1.71
CA THR A 250 -2.53 -2.17 -1.33
C THR A 250 -2.09 -0.94 -0.55
N SER A 251 -2.50 0.24 -0.97
CA SER A 251 -2.29 1.50 -0.25
C SER A 251 -3.57 1.93 0.45
N ILE A 252 -3.47 2.21 1.74
CA ILE A 252 -4.55 2.69 2.60
C ILE A 252 -4.09 3.96 3.26
N GLY A 253 -4.60 5.09 2.79
CA GLY A 253 -4.26 6.40 3.30
C GLY A 253 -5.49 7.26 3.53
N VAL A 254 -5.48 8.03 4.62
CA VAL A 254 -6.52 9.03 4.91
C VAL A 254 -5.86 10.35 5.27
N ASN A 255 -6.21 11.41 4.53
CA ASN A 255 -5.70 12.76 4.81
C ASN A 255 -5.97 13.15 6.25
N GLY A 256 -4.91 13.55 6.97
CA GLY A 256 -5.00 13.97 8.37
C GLY A 256 -5.04 12.82 9.38
N ALA A 257 -5.00 11.55 8.95
CA ALA A 257 -5.02 10.42 9.88
C ALA A 257 -3.72 10.34 10.70
N SER A 258 -3.88 10.12 11.99
CA SER A 258 -2.88 9.76 12.99
C SER A 258 -3.07 8.31 13.42
N VAL A 259 -2.20 7.77 14.28
CA VAL A 259 -2.36 6.39 14.79
C VAL A 259 -3.70 6.18 15.49
N PRO A 260 -4.17 7.07 16.40
CA PRO A 260 -5.51 6.98 17.01
C PRO A 260 -6.65 6.94 15.99
N SER A 261 -6.48 7.58 14.82
CA SER A 261 -7.50 7.54 13.76
C SER A 261 -7.77 6.11 13.29
N TYR A 262 -6.73 5.29 13.14
CA TYR A 262 -6.88 3.88 12.75
C TYR A 262 -7.43 3.01 13.88
N ASN A 263 -7.18 3.35 15.14
CA ASN A 263 -7.79 2.67 16.30
C ASN A 263 -9.33 2.86 16.37
N ARG A 264 -9.87 3.89 15.72
CA ARG A 264 -11.31 4.09 15.56
C ARG A 264 -11.97 3.17 14.53
N CYS A 265 -11.18 2.50 13.70
CA CYS A 265 -11.69 1.63 12.63
C CYS A 265 -12.00 0.24 13.19
N SER A 266 -13.19 0.05 13.78
CA SER A 266 -13.59 -1.18 14.47
C SER A 266 -13.56 -2.44 13.59
N LEU A 267 -13.75 -2.31 12.28
CA LEU A 267 -13.71 -3.42 11.32
C LEU A 267 -12.34 -3.58 10.63
N LEU A 268 -11.32 -2.77 11.00
CA LEU A 268 -10.02 -2.78 10.33
C LEU A 268 -9.38 -4.17 10.32
N ALA A 269 -9.21 -4.78 11.49
CA ALA A 269 -8.54 -6.08 11.61
C ALA A 269 -9.33 -7.21 10.92
N THR A 270 -10.67 -7.18 10.99
CA THR A 270 -11.56 -8.14 10.32
C THR A 270 -11.41 -8.07 8.80
N HIS A 271 -11.49 -6.88 8.23
CA HIS A 271 -11.33 -6.69 6.78
C HIS A 271 -9.91 -6.98 6.33
N LEU A 272 -8.89 -6.58 7.11
CA LEU A 272 -7.49 -6.82 6.80
C LEU A 272 -7.18 -8.32 6.74
N LYS A 273 -7.76 -9.12 7.65
CA LYS A 273 -7.65 -10.58 7.64
C LYS A 273 -8.16 -11.21 6.35
N VAL A 274 -9.21 -10.65 5.73
CA VAL A 274 -9.74 -11.12 4.43
C VAL A 274 -8.71 -10.95 3.32
N LEU A 275 -7.91 -9.87 3.35
CA LEU A 275 -6.86 -9.63 2.37
C LEU A 275 -5.66 -10.56 2.54
N LYS A 276 -5.47 -11.17 3.73
CA LYS A 276 -4.37 -12.11 4.06
C LYS A 276 -2.99 -11.50 3.75
N PRO A 277 -2.62 -10.34 4.33
CA PRO A 277 -1.32 -9.73 4.06
C PRO A 277 -0.17 -10.59 4.59
N ASP A 278 0.93 -10.62 3.84
CA ASP A 278 2.22 -11.16 4.27
C ASP A 278 3.07 -10.11 4.98
N LEU A 279 2.89 -8.84 4.58
CA LEU A 279 3.59 -7.69 5.14
C LEU A 279 2.61 -6.51 5.32
N ILE A 280 2.67 -5.89 6.49
CA ILE A 280 1.98 -4.63 6.78
C ILE A 280 3.02 -3.53 6.98
N LEU A 281 2.92 -2.45 6.20
CA LEU A 281 3.72 -1.24 6.35
C LEU A 281 2.91 -0.17 7.07
N PHE A 282 3.54 0.48 8.06
CA PHE A 282 2.98 1.65 8.73
C PHE A 282 3.84 2.88 8.47
N SER A 283 3.29 3.82 7.70
CA SER A 283 3.83 5.17 7.46
C SER A 283 2.89 6.21 8.09
N ILE A 284 2.57 5.99 9.37
CA ILE A 284 1.66 6.83 10.15
C ILE A 284 2.48 7.49 11.26
N GLY A 285 2.25 8.78 11.50
CA GLY A 285 2.94 9.48 12.59
C GLY A 285 3.19 10.96 12.30
N ILE A 286 3.19 11.38 11.02
CA ILE A 286 3.42 12.78 10.68
C ILE A 286 2.35 13.70 11.31
N ASN A 287 1.09 13.28 11.36
CA ASN A 287 0.03 14.04 11.99
C ASN A 287 0.13 13.99 13.52
N ASP A 288 0.56 12.85 14.07
CA ASP A 288 0.79 12.70 15.51
C ASP A 288 1.82 13.70 16.03
N VAL A 289 3.00 13.82 15.38
CA VAL A 289 4.06 14.75 15.78
C VAL A 289 3.73 16.23 15.54
N HIS A 290 2.66 16.51 14.79
CA HIS A 290 2.12 17.86 14.62
C HIS A 290 1.07 18.23 15.67
N GLU A 291 0.56 17.26 16.46
CA GLU A 291 -0.33 17.54 17.58
C GLU A 291 0.43 18.21 18.75
N GLY A 292 -0.26 19.12 19.46
CA GLY A 292 0.32 19.88 20.57
C GLY A 292 0.73 18.99 21.75
N ASP A 293 -0.06 17.95 22.00
CA ASP A 293 0.04 17.01 23.13
C ASP A 293 0.75 15.69 22.76
N PHE A 294 1.58 15.67 21.71
CA PHE A 294 2.39 14.52 21.36
C PHE A 294 3.38 14.19 22.48
N THR A 295 3.40 12.93 22.90
CA THR A 295 4.46 12.31 23.69
C THR A 295 4.80 10.93 23.14
N GLU A 296 6.04 10.49 23.36
CA GLU A 296 6.51 9.18 22.93
C GLU A 296 5.64 8.05 23.50
N GLU A 297 5.30 8.13 24.80
CA GLU A 297 4.52 7.11 25.50
C GLU A 297 3.12 6.96 24.90
N LYS A 298 2.43 8.08 24.67
CA LYS A 298 1.09 8.10 24.04
C LYS A 298 1.13 7.53 22.63
N TYR A 299 2.17 7.90 21.88
CA TYR A 299 2.38 7.40 20.51
C TYR A 299 2.59 5.88 20.50
N MET A 300 3.45 5.37 21.40
CA MET A 300 3.68 3.94 21.54
C MET A 300 2.42 3.18 21.98
N GLN A 301 1.66 3.70 22.95
CA GLN A 301 0.39 3.09 23.41
C GLN A 301 -0.62 2.97 22.27
N ASN A 302 -0.76 4.00 21.44
CA ASN A 302 -1.65 3.98 20.30
C ASN A 302 -1.24 2.93 19.26
N TYR A 303 0.06 2.81 18.97
CA TYR A 303 0.58 1.77 18.07
C TYR A 303 0.44 0.37 18.67
N ASP A 304 0.70 0.19 19.97
CA ASP A 304 0.49 -1.08 20.66
C ASP A 304 -0.95 -1.55 20.49
N THR A 305 -1.93 -0.68 20.70
CA THR A 305 -3.35 -0.99 20.53
C THR A 305 -3.64 -1.46 19.10
N LEU A 306 -3.14 -0.73 18.10
CA LEU A 306 -3.34 -1.08 16.69
C LEU A 306 -2.71 -2.44 16.33
N ILE A 307 -1.47 -2.65 16.76
CA ILE A 307 -0.72 -3.87 16.48
C ILE A 307 -1.35 -5.09 17.18
N LEU A 308 -1.74 -4.96 18.45
CA LEU A 308 -2.35 -6.06 19.20
C LEU A 308 -3.69 -6.47 18.59
N ASN A 309 -4.53 -5.53 18.14
CA ASN A 309 -5.77 -5.83 17.43
C ASN A 309 -5.52 -6.59 16.12
N ILE A 310 -4.48 -6.23 15.38
CA ILE A 310 -4.08 -6.92 14.15
C ILE A 310 -3.52 -8.32 14.48
N ARG A 311 -2.62 -8.41 15.44
CA ARG A 311 -1.96 -9.67 15.86
C ARG A 311 -2.95 -10.70 16.40
N ALA A 312 -4.04 -10.27 17.04
CA ALA A 312 -5.10 -11.17 17.52
C ALA A 312 -5.72 -12.01 16.39
N LEU A 313 -5.76 -11.49 15.17
CA LEU A 313 -6.30 -12.18 13.99
C LEU A 313 -5.23 -12.70 13.03
N MET A 314 -4.03 -12.13 13.06
CA MET A 314 -2.92 -12.42 12.15
C MET A 314 -1.58 -12.42 12.91
N PRO A 315 -1.30 -13.46 13.74
CA PRO A 315 -0.13 -13.48 14.63
C PRO A 315 1.20 -13.50 13.87
N ASP A 316 1.25 -14.06 12.67
CA ASP A 316 2.48 -14.31 11.91
C ASP A 316 2.77 -13.25 10.83
N VAL A 317 1.92 -12.22 10.66
CA VAL A 317 2.16 -11.19 9.65
C VAL A 317 3.42 -10.38 9.97
N ALA A 318 4.28 -10.15 8.97
CA ALA A 318 5.42 -9.25 9.12
C ALA A 318 4.96 -7.80 9.21
N ILE A 319 5.64 -6.98 10.03
CA ILE A 319 5.35 -5.55 10.20
C ILE A 319 6.60 -4.75 9.90
N LEU A 320 6.46 -3.69 9.10
CA LEU A 320 7.50 -2.71 8.80
C LEU A 320 7.00 -1.32 9.18
N PHE A 321 7.73 -0.64 10.05
CA PHE A 321 7.53 0.77 10.32
C PHE A 321 8.41 1.60 9.37
N THR A 322 7.85 2.69 8.86
CA THR A 322 8.68 3.76 8.27
C THR A 322 8.68 4.94 9.23
N THR A 323 9.85 5.46 9.56
CA THR A 323 9.90 6.71 10.32
C THR A 323 9.25 7.83 9.51
N ASN A 324 8.84 8.92 10.18
CA ASN A 324 8.17 10.02 9.49
C ASN A 324 9.10 10.65 8.44
N THR A 325 8.52 11.19 7.37
CA THR A 325 9.21 12.19 6.55
C THR A 325 9.59 13.39 7.41
N ASP A 326 10.69 14.07 7.07
CA ASP A 326 10.97 15.36 7.70
C ASP A 326 9.87 16.37 7.40
N SER A 327 9.63 17.28 8.35
CA SER A 327 8.59 18.30 8.23
C SER A 327 8.89 19.52 9.08
N TYR A 328 8.21 20.63 8.74
CA TYR A 328 8.30 21.87 9.50
C TYR A 328 6.99 22.18 10.21
N TYR A 329 7.06 22.48 11.49
CA TYR A 329 5.94 23.00 12.27
C TYR A 329 5.67 24.45 11.86
N LYS A 330 4.41 24.72 11.48
CA LYS A 330 3.97 26.05 11.00
C LYS A 330 4.86 26.65 9.89
N LYS A 331 5.52 25.83 9.07
CA LYS A 331 6.45 26.23 8.01
C LYS A 331 7.67 27.02 8.49
N LYS A 332 7.92 27.10 9.78
CA LYS A 332 8.98 27.93 10.37
C LYS A 332 10.06 27.11 11.06
N PHE A 333 9.68 26.10 11.79
CA PHE A 333 10.56 25.35 12.67
C PHE A 333 10.65 23.88 12.25
N PRO A 334 11.87 23.30 12.13
CA PRO A 334 12.02 21.86 11.94
C PRO A 334 11.29 21.11 13.06
N ASN A 335 10.51 20.10 12.72
CA ASN A 335 9.74 19.33 13.71
C ASN A 335 10.63 18.28 14.39
N LYS A 336 11.25 18.64 15.51
CA LYS A 336 12.15 17.76 16.28
C LYS A 336 11.42 16.56 16.90
N LYS A 337 10.10 16.61 17.10
CA LYS A 337 9.27 15.47 17.58
C LYS A 337 9.35 14.26 16.64
N SER A 338 9.73 14.46 15.36
CA SER A 338 9.99 13.36 14.43
C SER A 338 11.14 12.45 14.88
N VAL A 339 12.11 12.95 15.63
CA VAL A 339 13.19 12.13 16.22
C VAL A 339 12.65 11.24 17.33
N GLU A 340 11.83 11.79 18.24
CA GLU A 340 11.18 11.06 19.32
C GLU A 340 10.26 9.96 18.76
N ALA A 341 9.46 10.28 17.71
CA ALA A 341 8.64 9.29 17.02
C ALA A 341 9.48 8.19 16.35
N SER A 342 10.64 8.53 15.78
CA SER A 342 11.54 7.53 15.19
C SER A 342 12.12 6.58 16.24
N GLN A 343 12.49 7.10 17.41
CA GLN A 343 12.95 6.29 18.55
C GLN A 343 11.84 5.38 19.08
N ALA A 344 10.62 5.90 19.20
CA ALA A 344 9.44 5.12 19.55
C ALA A 344 9.20 3.95 18.58
N MET A 345 9.35 4.18 17.27
CA MET A 345 9.20 3.13 16.25
C MET A 345 10.25 2.03 16.39
N VAL A 346 11.48 2.35 16.76
CA VAL A 346 12.51 1.34 17.05
C VAL A 346 12.12 0.50 18.29
N LYS A 347 11.71 1.15 19.38
CA LYS A 347 11.23 0.44 20.60
C LYS A 347 10.03 -0.45 20.31
N LEU A 348 9.08 0.01 19.48
CA LEU A 348 7.95 -0.78 19.03
C LEU A 348 8.39 -1.98 18.17
N ALA A 349 9.38 -1.79 17.30
CA ALA A 349 9.92 -2.86 16.48
C ALA A 349 10.62 -3.93 17.32
N GLU A 350 11.38 -3.54 18.33
CA GLU A 350 11.99 -4.46 19.31
C GLU A 350 10.91 -5.26 20.05
N LYS A 351 9.89 -4.59 20.56
CA LYS A 351 8.78 -5.20 21.31
C LYS A 351 7.98 -6.21 20.47
N HIS A 352 7.70 -5.90 19.21
CA HIS A 352 6.79 -6.68 18.36
C HIS A 352 7.50 -7.60 17.35
N GLY A 353 8.84 -7.61 17.29
CA GLY A 353 9.59 -8.33 16.26
C GLY A 353 9.23 -7.79 14.86
N ALA A 354 9.62 -6.55 14.59
CA ALA A 354 9.27 -5.83 13.38
C ALA A 354 10.50 -5.19 12.71
N GLY A 355 10.34 -4.71 11.46
CA GLY A 355 11.35 -3.94 10.77
C GLY A 355 11.14 -2.44 10.92
N VAL A 356 12.21 -1.68 10.74
CA VAL A 356 12.18 -0.21 10.62
C VAL A 356 12.94 0.20 9.38
N TRP A 357 12.31 1.03 8.55
CA TRP A 357 12.96 1.81 7.50
C TRP A 357 13.05 3.25 7.95
N ASP A 358 14.28 3.73 8.17
CA ASP A 358 14.55 5.05 8.74
C ASP A 358 14.48 6.14 7.67
N LEU A 359 13.25 6.44 7.22
CA LEU A 359 12.97 7.41 6.17
C LEU A 359 13.44 8.83 6.55
N LEU A 360 13.32 9.21 7.83
CA LEU A 360 13.79 10.52 8.29
C LEU A 360 15.28 10.73 7.96
N ASN A 361 16.12 9.75 8.32
CA ASN A 361 17.55 9.82 8.03
C ASN A 361 17.89 9.55 6.56
N VAL A 362 17.11 8.74 5.85
CA VAL A 362 17.20 8.59 4.38
C VAL A 362 16.99 9.93 3.68
N MET A 363 16.06 10.75 4.14
CA MET A 363 15.82 12.10 3.61
C MET A 363 16.92 13.10 3.95
N GLY A 364 17.82 12.80 4.89
CA GLY A 364 18.88 13.69 5.36
C GLY A 364 18.70 14.20 6.80
N GLY A 365 17.72 13.68 7.55
CA GLY A 365 17.43 14.04 8.95
C GLY A 365 16.57 15.30 9.09
N VAL A 366 16.46 15.78 10.32
CA VAL A 366 15.63 16.95 10.66
C VAL A 366 16.13 18.22 9.97
N GLY A 367 15.24 18.91 9.26
CA GLY A 367 15.53 20.12 8.49
C GLY A 367 15.78 19.84 6.99
N SER A 368 15.93 18.59 6.60
CA SER A 368 16.26 18.19 5.22
C SER A 368 15.20 18.55 4.20
N ILE A 369 13.91 18.62 4.59
CA ILE A 369 12.81 18.91 3.65
C ILE A 369 12.98 20.25 2.93
N LYS A 370 13.71 21.20 3.50
CA LYS A 370 14.06 22.46 2.81
C LYS A 370 14.98 22.23 1.61
N GLU A 371 15.92 21.30 1.72
CA GLU A 371 16.75 20.95 0.57
C GLU A 371 15.92 20.22 -0.49
N TRP A 372 15.02 19.32 -0.07
CA TRP A 372 14.06 18.69 -0.99
C TRP A 372 13.17 19.72 -1.68
N GLU A 373 12.69 20.75 -0.97
CA GLU A 373 11.89 21.85 -1.55
C GLU A 373 12.71 22.66 -2.54
N LYS A 374 13.94 23.03 -2.22
CA LYS A 374 14.87 23.76 -3.09
C LYS A 374 15.16 23.00 -4.39
N GLN A 375 15.23 21.68 -4.33
CA GLN A 375 15.40 20.79 -5.48
C GLN A 375 14.08 20.51 -6.24
N GLY A 376 12.95 21.10 -5.84
CA GLY A 376 11.64 20.88 -6.45
C GLY A 376 11.00 19.53 -6.08
N MET A 377 11.51 18.82 -5.07
CA MET A 377 11.04 17.52 -4.64
C MET A 377 10.05 17.59 -3.48
N ALA A 378 9.99 18.71 -2.74
CA ALA A 378 8.98 18.97 -1.72
C ALA A 378 8.14 20.21 -2.06
N LYS A 379 6.95 20.27 -1.47
CA LYS A 379 6.06 21.44 -1.61
C LYS A 379 6.44 22.54 -0.64
N ARG A 380 6.03 23.78 -0.93
CA ARG A 380 6.24 24.96 -0.08
C ARG A 380 5.59 24.90 1.30
N ASP A 381 4.74 23.89 1.55
CA ASP A 381 4.19 23.65 2.88
C ASP A 381 5.20 23.02 3.85
N LEU A 382 6.32 22.50 3.32
CA LEU A 382 7.39 21.83 4.05
C LEU A 382 6.89 20.61 4.86
N ILE A 383 5.91 19.89 4.30
CA ILE A 383 5.34 18.65 4.82
C ILE A 383 5.20 17.63 3.67
N HIS A 384 4.56 18.05 2.58
CA HIS A 384 4.26 17.15 1.47
C HIS A 384 5.33 17.22 0.38
N LEU A 385 5.53 16.09 -0.30
CA LEU A 385 6.41 16.01 -1.46
C LEU A 385 5.66 16.36 -2.76
N THR A 386 6.43 16.71 -3.79
CA THR A 386 5.91 16.76 -5.17
C THR A 386 5.74 15.35 -5.73
N PRO A 387 5.06 15.15 -6.87
CA PRO A 387 4.99 13.85 -7.53
C PRO A 387 6.38 13.22 -7.75
N ASN A 388 7.36 14.01 -8.18
CA ASN A 388 8.74 13.55 -8.36
C ASN A 388 9.41 13.15 -7.03
N GLY A 389 9.19 13.93 -5.96
CA GLY A 389 9.68 13.56 -4.62
C GLY A 389 9.08 12.25 -4.11
N TYR A 390 7.79 12.03 -4.30
CA TYR A 390 7.16 10.77 -3.95
C TYR A 390 7.67 9.59 -4.79
N LYS A 391 7.98 9.82 -6.07
CA LYS A 391 8.62 8.80 -6.93
C LYS A 391 9.98 8.39 -6.41
N ILE A 392 10.81 9.36 -5.96
CA ILE A 392 12.11 9.08 -5.32
C ILE A 392 11.91 8.20 -4.07
N ILE A 393 10.98 8.57 -3.18
CA ILE A 393 10.70 7.78 -1.97
C ILE A 393 10.23 6.36 -2.34
N GLY A 394 9.40 6.20 -3.37
CA GLY A 394 8.96 4.90 -3.87
C GLY A 394 10.12 4.03 -4.36
N ASN A 395 11.05 4.61 -5.12
CA ASN A 395 12.27 3.94 -5.57
C ASN A 395 13.15 3.50 -4.38
N LEU A 396 13.30 4.37 -3.39
CA LEU A 396 14.09 4.09 -2.18
C LEU A 396 13.46 2.98 -1.33
N MET A 397 12.15 2.98 -1.16
CA MET A 397 11.43 1.92 -0.45
C MET A 397 11.57 0.57 -1.17
N TYR A 398 11.35 0.54 -2.49
CA TYR A 398 11.56 -0.65 -3.30
C TYR A 398 12.99 -1.20 -3.13
N ASN A 399 14.01 -0.34 -3.25
CA ASN A 399 15.39 -0.73 -3.08
C ASN A 399 15.68 -1.26 -1.65
N ALA A 400 15.09 -0.68 -0.62
CA ALA A 400 15.25 -1.15 0.75
C ALA A 400 14.62 -2.53 0.97
N LEU A 401 13.41 -2.77 0.42
CA LEU A 401 12.72 -4.07 0.46
C LEU A 401 13.54 -5.13 -0.29
N LEU A 402 13.99 -4.83 -1.49
CA LEU A 402 14.78 -5.76 -2.30
C LEU A 402 16.13 -6.08 -1.65
N LYS A 403 16.86 -5.09 -1.12
CA LYS A 403 18.11 -5.32 -0.38
C LYS A 403 17.91 -6.23 0.81
N SER A 404 16.84 -6.02 1.58
CA SER A 404 16.54 -6.84 2.76
C SER A 404 16.26 -8.30 2.37
N TYR A 405 15.53 -8.53 1.27
CA TYR A 405 15.32 -9.85 0.70
C TYR A 405 16.63 -10.49 0.23
N ILE A 406 17.47 -9.77 -0.52
CA ILE A 406 18.76 -10.29 -1.03
C ILE A 406 19.69 -10.65 0.14
N GLN A 407 19.75 -9.84 1.20
CA GLN A 407 20.53 -10.15 2.39
C GLN A 407 20.08 -11.46 3.06
N TYR A 408 18.76 -11.71 3.10
CA TYR A 408 18.22 -12.97 3.57
C TYR A 408 18.65 -14.15 2.67
N SER A 409 18.51 -14.02 1.35
CA SER A 409 18.84 -15.11 0.37
C SER A 409 20.33 -15.45 0.37
N ILE A 410 21.23 -14.47 0.56
CA ILE A 410 22.68 -14.70 0.66
C ILE A 410 23.06 -15.33 2.02
N GLY A 411 22.35 -14.99 3.08
CA GLY A 411 22.60 -15.49 4.44
C GLY A 411 22.01 -16.88 4.74
N ASN A 412 21.22 -17.44 3.84
CA ASN A 412 20.67 -18.80 3.91
C ASN A 412 21.21 -19.63 2.73
N PRO A 413 22.43 -20.24 2.83
CA PRO A 413 22.98 -21.14 1.81
C PRO A 413 22.19 -22.45 1.73
#